data_5053d72358267324dd6325b9f0dc941e
#
_entry.id   5053d72358267324dd6325b9f0dc941e
#
_cell.length_a   1.000
_cell.length_b   1.000
_cell.length_c   1.000
_cell.angle_alpha   90.00
_cell.angle_beta   90.00
_cell.angle_gamma   90.00
#
_symmetry.space_group_name_H-M   'P 1'
#
loop_
_entity.id
_entity.type
_entity.pdbx_description
1 polymer ?
#
loop_
_entity_poly.entity_id
_entity_poly.type
_entity_poly.pdbx_seq_one_letter_code
_entity_poly.pdbx_strand_id
1 'polypeptide(L)'
;FSALKNALNEKTKAVIINSPNNPTGVVYSRKELRDLADILKTHSNRFGKAVYLVSDDPYKKITFDGVEAPNILEFYDNSIYITSHSKDIALPGERIGFVAVHPRCEDAGPIMAGLIFCNRVLGFVNAPALIQRVVKQVQSVTVDVEQYRRKRDYLYKELMRIGYEVVKPQGAFYFFPKSPLEDEVEFVKKLAEKKVLV
;
A
#
# COMPACT_ATOMS: atom_id res chain seq x y z
N PHE A 1 -5.72 -9.27 13.83
CA PHE A 1 -6.33 -8.05 14.42
C PHE A 1 -6.21 -7.94 15.94
N SER A 2 -5.90 -9.01 16.67
CA SER A 2 -5.67 -8.93 18.13
C SER A 2 -4.57 -7.96 18.50
N ALA A 3 -3.43 -8.03 17.82
CA ALA A 3 -2.32 -7.11 18.01
C ALA A 3 -2.71 -5.65 17.76
N LEU A 4 -3.48 -5.38 16.69
CA LEU A 4 -3.98 -4.03 16.39
C LEU A 4 -4.88 -3.52 17.54
N LYS A 5 -5.86 -4.33 17.98
CA LYS A 5 -6.76 -3.95 19.09
C LYS A 5 -6.01 -3.60 20.36
N ASN A 6 -4.92 -4.32 20.65
CA ASN A 6 -4.09 -4.09 21.82
C ASN A 6 -3.19 -2.83 21.69
N ALA A 7 -2.82 -2.47 20.46
CA ALA A 7 -1.99 -1.28 20.19
C ALA A 7 -2.80 0.03 20.17
N LEU A 8 -4.09 -0.04 19.81
CA LEU A 8 -4.97 1.13 19.76
C LEU A 8 -5.20 1.69 21.18
N ASN A 9 -5.03 3.00 21.32
CA ASN A 9 -5.23 3.72 22.57
C ASN A 9 -5.77 5.15 22.33
N GLU A 10 -6.06 5.88 23.38
CA GLU A 10 -6.64 7.23 23.35
C GLU A 10 -5.83 8.27 22.55
N LYS A 11 -4.53 8.00 22.30
CA LYS A 11 -3.63 8.86 21.52
C LYS A 11 -3.58 8.47 20.05
N THR A 12 -4.15 7.33 19.67
CA THR A 12 -4.15 6.85 18.28
C THR A 12 -4.98 7.81 17.41
N LYS A 13 -4.36 8.41 16.40
CA LYS A 13 -4.99 9.34 15.46
C LYS A 13 -5.26 8.71 14.10
N ALA A 14 -4.35 7.84 13.66
CA ALA A 14 -4.47 7.19 12.36
C ALA A 14 -3.87 5.78 12.40
N VAL A 15 -4.38 4.94 11.51
CA VAL A 15 -3.79 3.65 11.14
C VAL A 15 -3.43 3.73 9.67
N ILE A 16 -2.21 3.37 9.33
CA ILE A 16 -1.73 3.36 7.94
C ILE A 16 -1.65 1.91 7.49
N ILE A 17 -2.22 1.61 6.34
CA ILE A 17 -2.10 0.31 5.68
C ILE A 17 -1.55 0.49 4.27
N ASN A 18 -0.98 -0.59 3.72
CA ASN A 18 -0.52 -0.65 2.34
C ASN A 18 -0.99 -1.97 1.72
N SER A 19 -1.79 -1.89 0.63
CA SER A 19 -2.37 -3.08 -0.01
C SER A 19 -2.63 -2.85 -1.51
N PRO A 20 -2.03 -3.67 -2.40
CA PRO A 20 -1.06 -4.74 -2.18
C PRO A 20 0.19 -4.26 -1.44
N ASN A 21 0.70 -5.06 -0.51
CA ASN A 21 1.71 -4.62 0.44
C ASN A 21 3.14 -4.70 -0.12
N ASN A 22 3.91 -3.68 0.15
CA ASN A 22 5.36 -3.68 0.06
C ASN A 22 5.93 -3.84 1.49
N PRO A 23 6.67 -4.91 1.83
CA PRO A 23 7.32 -5.85 0.91
C PRO A 23 6.63 -7.23 0.77
N THR A 24 5.53 -7.51 1.46
CA THR A 24 5.02 -8.88 1.61
C THR A 24 4.23 -9.41 0.42
N GLY A 25 3.74 -8.54 -0.46
CA GLY A 25 2.86 -8.91 -1.56
C GLY A 25 1.45 -9.35 -1.16
N VAL A 26 1.08 -9.22 0.12
CA VAL A 26 -0.24 -9.57 0.63
C VAL A 26 -1.28 -8.52 0.21
N VAL A 27 -2.48 -8.98 -0.09
CA VAL A 27 -3.64 -8.12 -0.42
C VAL A 27 -4.71 -8.32 0.64
N TYR A 28 -5.18 -7.21 1.26
CA TYR A 28 -6.31 -7.29 2.18
C TYR A 28 -7.61 -7.61 1.45
N SER A 29 -8.32 -8.61 1.93
CA SER A 29 -9.63 -8.99 1.44
C SER A 29 -10.72 -7.98 1.87
N ARG A 30 -11.86 -8.00 1.17
CA ARG A 30 -13.05 -7.20 1.56
C ARG A 30 -13.49 -7.48 3.00
N LYS A 31 -13.36 -8.74 3.46
CA LYS A 31 -13.68 -9.12 4.84
C LYS A 31 -12.74 -8.45 5.83
N GLU A 32 -11.43 -8.53 5.60
CA GLU A 32 -10.43 -7.92 6.49
C GLU A 32 -10.58 -6.40 6.56
N LEU A 33 -10.90 -5.73 5.44
CA LEU A 33 -11.15 -4.29 5.46
C LEU A 33 -12.42 -3.91 6.23
N ARG A 34 -13.49 -4.73 6.18
CA ARG A 34 -14.67 -4.54 7.04
C ARG A 34 -14.33 -4.72 8.51
N ASP A 35 -13.66 -5.82 8.85
CA ASP A 35 -13.25 -6.12 10.22
C ASP A 35 -12.37 -4.98 10.78
N LEU A 36 -11.46 -4.45 9.97
CA LEU A 36 -10.63 -3.29 10.33
C LEU A 36 -11.48 -2.04 10.56
N ALA A 37 -12.39 -1.73 9.65
CA ALA A 37 -13.30 -0.59 9.77
C ALA A 37 -14.14 -0.66 11.06
N ASP A 38 -14.66 -1.84 11.40
CA ASP A 38 -15.46 -2.05 12.60
C ASP A 38 -14.62 -1.87 13.88
N ILE A 39 -13.36 -2.33 13.88
CA ILE A 39 -12.43 -2.09 14.98
C ILE A 39 -12.21 -0.59 15.18
N LEU A 40 -11.96 0.15 14.10
CA LEU A 40 -11.69 1.60 14.18
C LEU A 40 -12.94 2.38 14.59
N LYS A 41 -14.14 2.02 14.09
CA LYS A 41 -15.43 2.61 14.53
C LYS A 41 -15.65 2.40 16.02
N THR A 42 -15.46 1.17 16.49
CA THR A 42 -15.63 0.82 17.92
C THR A 42 -14.68 1.64 18.78
N HIS A 43 -13.42 1.76 18.37
CA HIS A 43 -12.42 2.55 19.07
C HIS A 43 -12.78 4.04 19.08
N SER A 44 -13.15 4.61 17.93
CA SER A 44 -13.56 6.01 17.80
C SER A 44 -14.75 6.35 18.71
N ASN A 45 -15.76 5.49 18.73
CA ASN A 45 -16.93 5.65 19.60
C ASN A 45 -16.56 5.61 21.08
N ARG A 46 -15.65 4.71 21.47
CA ARG A 46 -15.20 4.57 22.87
C ARG A 46 -14.53 5.82 23.39
N PHE A 47 -13.72 6.50 22.57
CA PHE A 47 -12.93 7.66 22.99
C PHE A 47 -13.49 9.01 22.52
N GLY A 48 -14.60 9.00 21.76
CA GLY A 48 -15.22 10.22 21.23
C GLY A 48 -14.31 10.98 20.26
N LYS A 49 -13.44 10.28 19.54
CA LYS A 49 -12.45 10.86 18.61
C LYS A 49 -12.31 9.98 17.38
N ALA A 50 -12.32 10.59 16.20
CA ALA A 50 -12.05 9.88 14.96
C ALA A 50 -10.64 9.28 14.93
N VAL A 51 -10.54 8.02 14.47
CA VAL A 51 -9.28 7.41 14.05
C VAL A 51 -9.33 7.29 12.54
N TYR A 52 -8.39 7.92 11.84
CA TYR A 52 -8.36 7.92 10.40
C TYR A 52 -7.66 6.65 9.86
N LEU A 53 -8.21 6.09 8.78
CA LEU A 53 -7.58 4.99 8.06
C LEU A 53 -6.93 5.54 6.79
N VAL A 54 -5.62 5.50 6.73
CA VAL A 54 -4.84 5.91 5.56
C VAL A 54 -4.41 4.68 4.79
N SER A 55 -4.77 4.59 3.51
CA SER A 55 -4.31 3.52 2.63
C SER A 55 -3.36 4.05 1.58
N ASP A 56 -2.15 3.47 1.54
CA ASP A 56 -1.15 3.72 0.51
C ASP A 56 -1.19 2.59 -0.52
N ASP A 57 -1.78 2.85 -1.69
CA ASP A 57 -2.15 1.84 -2.68
C ASP A 57 -1.46 2.03 -4.06
N PRO A 58 -0.12 2.19 -4.15
CA PRO A 58 0.54 2.39 -5.45
C PRO A 58 0.54 1.14 -6.32
N TYR A 59 0.27 -0.03 -5.75
CA TYR A 59 0.27 -1.33 -6.43
C TYR A 59 -1.13 -1.87 -6.77
N LYS A 60 -2.18 -1.09 -6.58
CA LYS A 60 -3.58 -1.54 -6.66
C LYS A 60 -3.93 -2.29 -7.95
N LYS A 61 -3.34 -1.90 -9.08
CA LYS A 61 -3.56 -2.54 -10.38
C LYS A 61 -2.64 -3.75 -10.63
N ILE A 62 -1.70 -4.02 -9.72
CA ILE A 62 -0.73 -5.11 -9.86
C ILE A 62 -1.13 -6.21 -8.88
N THR A 63 -2.13 -6.99 -9.25
CA THR A 63 -2.60 -8.17 -8.51
C THR A 63 -2.56 -9.40 -9.40
N PHE A 64 -2.47 -10.58 -8.81
CA PHE A 64 -2.28 -11.84 -9.51
C PHE A 64 -3.41 -12.81 -9.21
N ASP A 65 -3.58 -13.79 -10.11
CA ASP A 65 -4.48 -14.93 -9.90
C ASP A 65 -5.95 -14.52 -9.64
N GLY A 66 -6.39 -13.40 -10.21
CA GLY A 66 -7.75 -12.89 -10.04
C GLY A 66 -8.03 -12.25 -8.68
N VAL A 67 -7.00 -12.02 -7.86
CA VAL A 67 -7.17 -11.33 -6.57
C VAL A 67 -7.58 -9.88 -6.80
N GLU A 68 -8.67 -9.47 -6.17
CA GLU A 68 -9.13 -8.07 -6.15
C GLU A 68 -8.45 -7.32 -5.00
N ALA A 69 -7.96 -6.11 -5.26
CA ALA A 69 -7.53 -5.15 -4.24
C ALA A 69 -8.65 -4.14 -3.98
N PRO A 70 -9.49 -4.32 -2.93
CA PRO A 70 -10.63 -3.45 -2.67
C PRO A 70 -10.20 -2.03 -2.27
N ASN A 71 -11.09 -1.05 -2.45
CA ASN A 71 -10.83 0.32 -2.03
C ASN A 71 -11.34 0.55 -0.60
N ILE A 72 -10.50 1.09 0.29
CA ILE A 72 -10.88 1.37 1.68
C ILE A 72 -12.05 2.36 1.79
N LEU A 73 -12.20 3.26 0.81
CA LEU A 73 -13.31 4.22 0.77
C LEU A 73 -14.69 3.54 0.74
N GLU A 74 -14.77 2.25 0.39
CA GLU A 74 -16.02 1.48 0.41
C GLU A 74 -16.40 0.99 1.82
N PHE A 75 -15.50 1.04 2.79
CA PHE A 75 -15.66 0.37 4.08
C PHE A 75 -15.66 1.31 5.28
N TYR A 76 -14.97 2.45 5.17
CA TYR A 76 -14.78 3.34 6.31
C TYR A 76 -14.83 4.82 5.91
N ASP A 77 -15.72 5.59 6.55
CA ASP A 77 -15.91 7.01 6.21
C ASP A 77 -14.72 7.87 6.61
N ASN A 78 -14.08 7.61 7.75
CA ASN A 78 -12.87 8.35 8.16
C ASN A 78 -11.63 7.79 7.48
N SER A 79 -11.61 7.78 6.15
CA SER A 79 -10.53 7.22 5.34
C SER A 79 -9.91 8.19 4.35
N ILE A 80 -8.62 8.00 4.13
CA ILE A 80 -7.77 8.77 3.22
C ILE A 80 -7.05 7.78 2.31
N TYR A 81 -7.33 7.85 1.02
CA TYR A 81 -6.72 7.01 0.01
C TYR A 81 -5.57 7.75 -0.67
N ILE A 82 -4.41 7.12 -0.73
CA ILE A 82 -3.21 7.67 -1.35
C ILE A 82 -2.73 6.71 -2.42
N THR A 83 -2.39 7.21 -3.60
CA THR A 83 -1.80 6.39 -4.65
C THR A 83 -0.84 7.19 -5.50
N SER A 84 -0.04 6.49 -6.29
CA SER A 84 0.85 7.11 -7.27
C SER A 84 0.85 6.31 -8.58
N HIS A 85 1.18 6.99 -9.66
CA HIS A 85 1.35 6.37 -10.98
C HIS A 85 2.78 5.88 -11.23
N SER A 86 3.57 5.77 -10.18
CA SER A 86 4.94 5.27 -10.25
C SER A 86 5.03 3.79 -10.62
N LYS A 87 4.00 3.01 -10.28
CA LYS A 87 4.03 1.55 -10.39
C LYS A 87 3.00 1.03 -11.39
N ASP A 88 1.76 1.47 -11.30
CA ASP A 88 0.64 0.99 -12.09
C ASP A 88 0.79 1.26 -13.61
N ILE A 89 1.40 2.38 -14.00
CA ILE A 89 1.70 2.75 -15.39
C ILE A 89 3.18 3.07 -15.63
N ALA A 90 4.06 2.65 -14.72
CA ALA A 90 5.52 2.76 -14.82
C ALA A 90 6.05 4.20 -15.08
N LEU A 91 5.48 5.21 -14.41
CA LEU A 91 5.90 6.60 -14.50
C LEU A 91 6.53 7.13 -13.19
N PRO A 92 7.57 6.48 -12.62
CA PRO A 92 8.14 6.90 -11.34
C PRO A 92 8.87 8.25 -11.45
N GLY A 93 9.43 8.58 -12.62
CA GLY A 93 10.16 9.83 -12.87
C GLY A 93 9.24 11.06 -12.94
N GLU A 94 7.98 10.88 -13.27
CA GLU A 94 7.02 11.97 -13.47
C GLU A 94 6.45 12.53 -12.17
N ARG A 95 6.73 11.91 -11.04
CA ARG A 95 6.38 12.36 -9.68
C ARG A 95 4.90 12.72 -9.52
N ILE A 96 4.01 11.86 -10.03
CA ILE A 96 2.56 12.09 -10.02
C ILE A 96 1.82 11.01 -9.23
N GLY A 97 0.88 11.44 -8.44
CA GLY A 97 -0.07 10.65 -7.67
C GLY A 97 -1.21 11.53 -7.21
N PHE A 98 -2.09 10.99 -6.39
CA PHE A 98 -3.16 11.77 -5.79
C PHE A 98 -3.55 11.26 -4.40
N VAL A 99 -4.20 12.12 -3.65
CA VAL A 99 -4.85 11.80 -2.38
C VAL A 99 -6.35 12.04 -2.53
N ALA A 100 -7.16 11.12 -2.03
CA ALA A 100 -8.60 11.28 -1.94
C ALA A 100 -9.06 11.10 -0.49
N VAL A 101 -9.77 12.08 0.04
CA VAL A 101 -10.42 12.02 1.34
C VAL A 101 -11.87 11.59 1.11
N HIS A 102 -12.36 10.62 1.89
CA HIS A 102 -13.74 10.19 1.78
C HIS A 102 -14.70 11.37 2.04
N PRO A 103 -15.75 11.59 1.21
CA PRO A 103 -16.62 12.77 1.32
C PRO A 103 -17.40 12.87 2.64
N ARG A 104 -17.63 11.74 3.33
CA ARG A 104 -18.26 11.69 4.66
C ARG A 104 -17.22 11.62 5.79
N CYS A 105 -15.93 11.82 5.49
CA CYS A 105 -14.91 11.86 6.51
C CYS A 105 -15.16 13.02 7.46
N GLU A 106 -15.07 12.75 8.76
CA GLU A 106 -15.05 13.80 9.78
C GLU A 106 -13.85 14.72 9.50
N ASP A 107 -14.04 16.02 9.57
CA ASP A 107 -13.01 17.01 9.22
C ASP A 107 -12.47 16.94 7.77
N ALA A 108 -13.24 16.44 6.81
CA ALA A 108 -12.79 16.35 5.40
C ALA A 108 -12.25 17.69 4.85
N GLY A 109 -12.93 18.80 5.13
CA GLY A 109 -12.50 20.13 4.72
C GLY A 109 -11.15 20.55 5.31
N PRO A 110 -10.99 20.57 6.65
CA PRO A 110 -9.72 20.82 7.33
C PRO A 110 -8.59 19.90 6.88
N ILE A 111 -8.85 18.59 6.69
CA ILE A 111 -7.85 17.63 6.21
C ILE A 111 -7.39 18.00 4.79
N MET A 112 -8.32 18.30 3.88
CA MET A 112 -7.96 18.74 2.52
C MET A 112 -7.15 20.02 2.52
N ALA A 113 -7.52 21.01 3.33
CA ALA A 113 -6.75 22.25 3.47
C ALA A 113 -5.33 21.99 4.01
N GLY A 114 -5.20 21.11 5.01
CA GLY A 114 -3.93 20.67 5.56
C GLY A 114 -3.05 19.96 4.53
N LEU A 115 -3.62 19.05 3.73
CA LEU A 115 -2.90 18.35 2.66
C LEU A 115 -2.37 19.33 1.59
N ILE A 116 -3.18 20.30 1.18
CA ILE A 116 -2.77 21.36 0.23
C ILE A 116 -1.64 22.21 0.83
N PHE A 117 -1.77 22.59 2.10
CA PHE A 117 -0.74 23.35 2.82
C PHE A 117 0.57 22.55 2.90
N CYS A 118 0.50 21.28 3.32
CA CYS A 118 1.68 20.42 3.39
C CYS A 118 2.38 20.27 2.05
N ASN A 119 1.64 20.05 0.96
CA ASN A 119 2.22 19.99 -0.38
C ASN A 119 3.03 21.26 -0.73
N ARG A 120 2.53 22.43 -0.35
CA ARG A 120 3.21 23.71 -0.62
C ARG A 120 4.47 23.88 0.21
N VAL A 121 4.38 23.69 1.54
CA VAL A 121 5.52 23.90 2.44
C VAL A 121 6.63 22.88 2.28
N LEU A 122 6.29 21.66 1.84
CA LEU A 122 7.27 20.61 1.50
C LEU A 122 7.89 20.78 0.12
N GLY A 123 7.47 21.78 -0.66
CA GLY A 123 8.03 22.12 -1.95
C GLY A 123 7.55 21.29 -3.14
N PHE A 124 6.58 20.38 -2.95
CA PHE A 124 6.02 19.57 -4.05
C PHE A 124 5.01 20.35 -4.89
N VAL A 125 4.19 21.17 -4.27
CA VAL A 125 3.14 22.04 -4.84
C VAL A 125 2.12 21.27 -5.67
N ASN A 126 2.42 20.93 -6.93
CA ASN A 126 1.57 20.18 -7.85
C ASN A 126 2.42 19.34 -8.80
N ALA A 127 1.85 18.22 -9.28
CA ALA A 127 2.41 17.52 -10.43
C ALA A 127 2.35 18.40 -11.70
N PRO A 128 3.30 18.26 -12.64
CA PRO A 128 3.30 19.05 -13.88
C PRO A 128 1.99 18.92 -14.67
N ALA A 129 1.44 20.04 -15.15
CA ALA A 129 0.14 20.07 -15.81
C ALA A 129 0.08 19.19 -17.07
N LEU A 130 1.17 19.08 -17.83
CA LEU A 130 1.29 18.19 -18.98
C LEU A 130 1.03 16.73 -18.56
N ILE A 131 1.74 16.28 -17.52
CA ILE A 131 1.64 14.90 -17.03
C ILE A 131 0.26 14.60 -16.43
N GLN A 132 -0.38 15.55 -15.76
CA GLN A 132 -1.76 15.39 -15.32
C GLN A 132 -2.71 15.12 -16.50
N ARG A 133 -2.53 15.82 -17.64
CA ARG A 133 -3.32 15.59 -18.85
C ARG A 133 -3.03 14.25 -19.51
N VAL A 134 -1.76 13.83 -19.54
CA VAL A 134 -1.37 12.50 -20.05
C VAL A 134 -2.00 11.40 -19.21
N VAL A 135 -1.82 11.46 -17.89
CA VAL A 135 -2.38 10.46 -16.95
C VAL A 135 -3.91 10.36 -17.08
N LYS A 136 -4.60 11.49 -17.29
CA LYS A 136 -6.06 11.47 -17.53
C LYS A 136 -6.45 10.56 -18.71
N GLN A 137 -5.62 10.48 -19.76
CA GLN A 137 -5.91 9.67 -20.95
C GLN A 137 -5.57 8.19 -20.78
N VAL A 138 -4.66 7.88 -19.86
CA VAL A 138 -4.14 6.51 -19.66
C VAL A 138 -4.61 5.85 -18.37
N GLN A 139 -5.72 6.31 -17.78
CA GLN A 139 -6.27 5.78 -16.53
C GLN A 139 -6.61 4.27 -16.60
N SER A 140 -7.01 3.79 -17.77
CA SER A 140 -7.33 2.37 -18.02
C SER A 140 -6.09 1.51 -18.32
N VAL A 141 -4.94 2.13 -18.53
CA VAL A 141 -3.69 1.42 -18.83
C VAL A 141 -3.02 0.94 -17.55
N THR A 142 -2.33 -0.18 -17.63
CA THR A 142 -1.46 -0.68 -16.57
C THR A 142 -0.24 -1.37 -17.20
N VAL A 143 0.77 -1.63 -16.38
CA VAL A 143 1.93 -2.46 -16.75
C VAL A 143 1.49 -3.87 -17.15
N ASP A 144 2.34 -4.61 -17.84
CA ASP A 144 2.08 -6.02 -18.16
C ASP A 144 2.10 -6.88 -16.88
N VAL A 145 0.93 -6.98 -16.23
CA VAL A 145 0.72 -7.75 -15.01
C VAL A 145 1.03 -9.24 -15.22
N GLU A 146 0.77 -9.75 -16.43
CA GLU A 146 1.04 -11.16 -16.75
C GLU A 146 2.55 -11.46 -16.80
N GLN A 147 3.36 -10.51 -17.26
CA GLN A 147 4.82 -10.64 -17.18
C GLN A 147 5.30 -10.70 -15.73
N TYR A 148 4.75 -9.83 -14.85
CA TYR A 148 5.07 -9.88 -13.43
C TYR A 148 4.60 -11.18 -12.77
N ARG A 149 3.42 -11.69 -13.14
CA ARG A 149 2.89 -12.97 -12.65
C ARG A 149 3.84 -14.13 -12.99
N ARG A 150 4.30 -14.21 -14.25
CA ARG A 150 5.25 -15.25 -14.69
C ARG A 150 6.58 -15.18 -13.94
N LYS A 151 7.12 -13.97 -13.73
CA LYS A 151 8.35 -13.78 -12.94
C LYS A 151 8.14 -14.20 -11.49
N ARG A 152 7.00 -13.81 -10.87
CA ARG A 152 6.63 -14.20 -9.51
C ARG A 152 6.55 -15.74 -9.40
N ASP A 153 5.84 -16.41 -10.31
CA ASP A 153 5.65 -17.86 -10.23
C ASP A 153 6.99 -18.61 -10.38
N TYR A 154 7.85 -18.14 -11.26
CA TYR A 154 9.21 -18.70 -11.41
C TYR A 154 10.02 -18.51 -10.12
N LEU A 155 10.12 -17.30 -9.61
CA LEU A 155 10.90 -17.01 -8.39
C LEU A 155 10.33 -17.75 -7.17
N TYR A 156 9.02 -17.79 -7.01
CA TYR A 156 8.38 -18.52 -5.93
C TYR A 156 8.76 -19.99 -5.94
N LYS A 157 8.66 -20.64 -7.13
CA LYS A 157 9.03 -22.05 -7.31
C LYS A 157 10.49 -22.29 -6.95
N GLU A 158 11.40 -21.43 -7.43
CA GLU A 158 12.83 -21.60 -7.19
C GLU A 158 13.20 -21.34 -5.72
N LEU A 159 12.65 -20.30 -5.09
CA LEU A 159 12.87 -20.03 -3.66
C LEU A 159 12.41 -21.21 -2.79
N MET A 160 11.20 -21.75 -3.07
CA MET A 160 10.71 -22.94 -2.37
C MET A 160 11.61 -24.17 -2.61
N ARG A 161 12.09 -24.36 -3.85
CA ARG A 161 12.97 -25.50 -4.20
C ARG A 161 14.30 -25.48 -3.45
N ILE A 162 14.86 -24.29 -3.21
CA ILE A 162 16.13 -24.13 -2.49
C ILE A 162 15.93 -23.98 -0.97
N GLY A 163 14.70 -24.10 -0.47
CA GLY A 163 14.39 -24.23 0.94
C GLY A 163 14.03 -22.95 1.68
N TYR A 164 13.72 -21.84 0.97
CA TYR A 164 13.20 -20.65 1.63
C TYR A 164 11.76 -20.83 2.09
N GLU A 165 11.47 -20.29 3.27
CA GLU A 165 10.10 -20.05 3.74
C GLU A 165 9.64 -18.69 3.21
N VAL A 166 8.65 -18.70 2.32
CA VAL A 166 8.13 -17.48 1.68
C VAL A 166 6.64 -17.60 1.38
N VAL A 167 5.90 -16.51 1.64
CA VAL A 167 4.49 -16.40 1.23
C VAL A 167 4.44 -16.07 -0.26
N LYS A 168 3.58 -16.76 -1.01
CA LYS A 168 3.35 -16.44 -2.43
C LYS A 168 2.68 -15.08 -2.55
N PRO A 169 3.30 -14.08 -3.20
CA PRO A 169 2.71 -12.76 -3.34
C PRO A 169 1.39 -12.77 -4.14
N GLN A 170 0.38 -12.09 -3.63
CA GLN A 170 -0.91 -11.90 -4.29
C GLN A 170 -0.93 -10.63 -5.16
N GLY A 171 -0.02 -9.68 -4.89
CA GLY A 171 0.11 -8.44 -5.64
C GLY A 171 1.47 -7.77 -5.41
N ALA A 172 1.64 -6.57 -5.92
CA ALA A 172 2.91 -5.85 -6.00
C ALA A 172 3.96 -6.63 -6.83
N PHE A 173 5.25 -6.43 -6.61
CA PHE A 173 6.31 -7.16 -7.31
C PHE A 173 7.50 -7.45 -6.39
N TYR A 174 7.20 -7.72 -5.12
CA TYR A 174 8.19 -8.04 -4.11
C TYR A 174 8.04 -9.47 -3.62
N PHE A 175 9.14 -10.00 -3.10
CA PHE A 175 9.19 -11.20 -2.29
C PHE A 175 9.76 -10.86 -0.93
N PHE A 176 9.21 -11.47 0.11
CA PHE A 176 9.67 -11.28 1.47
C PHE A 176 9.94 -12.65 2.11
N PRO A 177 11.02 -13.33 1.68
CA PRO A 177 11.40 -14.62 2.23
C PRO A 177 11.99 -14.45 3.63
N LYS A 178 11.77 -15.43 4.49
CA LYS A 178 12.42 -15.47 5.79
C LYS A 178 13.92 -15.70 5.61
N SER A 179 14.72 -14.91 6.32
CA SER A 179 16.18 -15.12 6.35
C SER A 179 16.53 -16.52 6.88
N PRO A 180 17.43 -17.25 6.23
CA PRO A 180 17.94 -18.51 6.74
C PRO A 180 18.92 -18.35 7.92
N LEU A 181 19.37 -17.13 8.20
CA LEU A 181 20.20 -16.76 9.35
C LEU A 181 19.38 -15.98 10.36
N GLU A 182 19.72 -16.08 11.65
CA GLU A 182 19.09 -15.28 12.71
C GLU A 182 19.31 -13.77 12.51
N ASP A 183 20.52 -13.39 12.07
CA ASP A 183 20.85 -12.01 11.69
C ASP A 183 20.59 -11.81 10.18
N GLU A 184 19.48 -11.16 9.88
CA GLU A 184 19.10 -10.84 8.49
C GLU A 184 20.04 -9.82 7.85
N VAL A 185 20.68 -8.94 8.63
CA VAL A 185 21.65 -7.97 8.11
C VAL A 185 22.94 -8.68 7.68
N GLU A 186 23.40 -9.65 8.46
CA GLU A 186 24.52 -10.50 8.06
C GLU A 186 24.21 -11.29 6.80
N PHE A 187 22.98 -11.83 6.69
CA PHE A 187 22.52 -12.53 5.49
C PHE A 187 22.57 -11.64 4.25
N VAL A 188 22.03 -10.42 4.33
CA VAL A 188 22.06 -9.44 3.23
C VAL A 188 23.49 -9.11 2.81
N LYS A 189 24.42 -8.92 3.75
CA LYS A 189 25.84 -8.70 3.45
C LYS A 189 26.46 -9.88 2.71
N LYS A 190 26.19 -11.12 3.12
CA LYS A 190 26.67 -12.33 2.43
C LYS A 190 26.11 -12.45 1.02
N LEU A 191 24.84 -12.06 0.80
CA LEU A 191 24.27 -11.99 -0.54
C LEU A 191 24.99 -10.94 -1.40
N ALA A 192 25.26 -9.75 -0.86
CA ALA A 192 25.97 -8.69 -1.57
C ALA A 192 27.39 -9.12 -1.99
N GLU A 193 28.12 -9.87 -1.15
CA GLU A 193 29.41 -10.48 -1.50
C GLU A 193 29.31 -11.42 -2.71
N LYS A 194 28.15 -12.08 -2.87
CA LYS A 194 27.82 -12.94 -4.04
C LYS A 194 27.20 -12.15 -5.21
N LYS A 195 27.20 -10.81 -5.13
CA LYS A 195 26.60 -9.90 -6.14
C LYS A 195 25.09 -10.05 -6.28
N VAL A 196 24.41 -10.51 -5.23
CA VAL A 196 22.96 -10.53 -5.11
C VAL A 196 22.55 -9.38 -4.21
N LEU A 197 21.82 -8.42 -4.78
CA LEU A 197 21.30 -7.25 -4.05
C LEU A 197 19.82 -7.47 -3.75
N VAL A 198 19.44 -7.28 -2.49
CA VAL A 198 18.07 -7.46 -1.99
C VAL A 198 17.68 -6.29 -1.10
#